data_5bccc88c1ba2fc97be98ed6287ca7e56
#
_entry.id   5bccc88c1ba2fc97be98ed6287ca7e56
#
_cell.length_a   1.000
_cell.length_b   1.000
_cell.length_c   1.000
_cell.angle_alpha   90.00
_cell.angle_beta   90.00
_cell.angle_gamma   90.00
#
_symmetry.space_group_name_H-M   'P 1'
#
loop_
_entity.id
_entity.type
_entity.pdbx_description
1 polymer ?
#
loop_
_entity_poly.entity_id
_entity_poly.type
_entity_poly.pdbx_seq_one_letter_code
_entity_poly.pdbx_strand_id
1 'polypeptide(L)'
;MTKTYDRAYFDKWYRDPRHRVHARGALERKVRMALATAEFHLGRPVSNVLDVGCGEGAWQPILAALRPDASYLGLESSEYAVRRYGVERNIRPLRFGQLGELRFDHRFDLIVCADVLHYLRGAEIERGLPGLVANLAGMAFIEVYTAQDRIQGDLEGFLKRPTRWYRQTFAAAGLAACGSHCYLGPDLAADAAQMECQGPA
;
A
#
# COMPACT_ATOMS: atom_id res chain seq x y z
N MET A 1 -17.77 14.46 11.33
CA MET A 1 -18.38 13.52 10.35
C MET A 1 -17.32 12.52 9.94
N THR A 2 -17.69 11.26 9.79
CA THR A 2 -16.76 10.24 9.28
C THR A 2 -16.69 10.40 7.75
N LYS A 3 -15.50 10.48 7.20
CA LYS A 3 -15.28 10.56 5.74
C LYS A 3 -15.89 9.35 5.04
N THR A 4 -16.64 9.59 3.99
CA THR A 4 -17.31 8.55 3.20
C THR A 4 -16.63 8.40 1.85
N TYR A 5 -16.19 7.19 1.54
CA TYR A 5 -15.56 6.85 0.26
C TYR A 5 -16.62 6.27 -0.68
N ASP A 6 -17.50 7.16 -1.16
CA ASP A 6 -18.60 6.84 -2.06
C ASP A 6 -18.26 7.15 -3.53
N ARG A 7 -19.25 7.01 -4.43
CA ARG A 7 -19.09 7.33 -5.85
C ARG A 7 -18.64 8.78 -6.07
N ALA A 8 -19.20 9.73 -5.34
CA ALA A 8 -18.88 11.16 -5.52
C ALA A 8 -17.41 11.44 -5.16
N TYR A 9 -16.90 10.79 -4.11
CA TYR A 9 -15.49 10.82 -3.74
C TYR A 9 -14.59 10.36 -4.90
N PHE A 10 -14.86 9.17 -5.46
CA PHE A 10 -14.04 8.62 -6.54
C PHE A 10 -14.18 9.42 -7.84
N ASP A 11 -15.39 9.92 -8.17
CA ASP A 11 -15.58 10.77 -9.34
C ASP A 11 -14.74 12.07 -9.23
N LYS A 12 -14.71 12.69 -8.05
CA LYS A 12 -13.90 13.88 -7.78
C LYS A 12 -12.41 13.63 -7.90
N TRP A 13 -11.88 12.61 -7.19
CA TRP A 13 -10.43 12.47 -7.01
C TRP A 13 -9.74 11.60 -8.09
N TYR A 14 -10.50 10.76 -8.78
CA TYR A 14 -9.96 9.85 -9.79
C TYR A 14 -10.29 10.27 -11.23
N ARG A 15 -11.41 10.97 -11.44
CA ARG A 15 -11.92 11.28 -12.79
C ARG A 15 -11.91 12.75 -13.13
N ASP A 16 -12.18 13.66 -12.18
CA ASP A 16 -12.22 15.11 -12.47
C ASP A 16 -10.79 15.63 -12.75
N PRO A 17 -10.49 16.13 -13.96
CA PRO A 17 -9.17 16.62 -14.33
C PRO A 17 -8.64 17.75 -13.42
N ARG A 18 -9.54 18.51 -12.78
CA ARG A 18 -9.19 19.64 -11.89
C ARG A 18 -8.68 19.17 -10.53
N HIS A 19 -9.05 17.97 -10.09
CA HIS A 19 -8.76 17.43 -8.77
C HIS A 19 -7.83 16.22 -8.83
N ARG A 20 -7.70 15.58 -10.00
CA ARG A 20 -6.87 14.40 -10.16
C ARG A 20 -5.41 14.67 -9.86
N VAL A 21 -4.91 14.05 -8.81
CA VAL A 21 -3.56 14.28 -8.27
C VAL A 21 -2.46 13.62 -9.11
N HIS A 22 -2.79 12.53 -9.82
CA HIS A 22 -1.78 11.79 -10.58
C HIS A 22 -1.63 12.29 -12.01
N ALA A 23 -0.41 12.70 -12.36
CA ALA A 23 -0.05 12.96 -13.76
C ALA A 23 -0.20 11.67 -14.60
N ARG A 24 -0.50 11.83 -15.91
CA ARG A 24 -0.61 10.69 -16.84
C ARG A 24 0.64 9.82 -16.76
N GLY A 25 0.47 8.52 -16.56
CA GLY A 25 1.55 7.54 -16.44
C GLY A 25 2.30 7.54 -15.10
N ALA A 26 1.95 8.40 -14.14
CA ALA A 26 2.63 8.40 -12.83
C ALA A 26 2.40 7.10 -12.07
N LEU A 27 1.17 6.59 -12.08
CA LEU A 27 0.84 5.31 -11.42
C LEU A 27 1.60 4.15 -12.06
N GLU A 28 1.69 4.09 -13.40
CA GLU A 28 2.43 3.03 -14.07
C GLU A 28 3.91 3.04 -13.70
N ARG A 29 4.56 4.22 -13.64
CA ARG A 29 5.95 4.33 -13.17
C ARG A 29 6.12 3.86 -11.74
N LYS A 30 5.17 4.18 -10.86
CA LYS A 30 5.14 3.75 -9.46
C LYS A 30 5.05 2.22 -9.36
N VAL A 31 4.12 1.60 -10.10
CA VAL A 31 3.97 0.14 -10.14
C VAL A 31 5.25 -0.53 -10.68
N ARG A 32 5.81 -0.04 -11.76
CA ARG A 32 7.07 -0.57 -12.35
C ARG A 32 8.23 -0.48 -11.35
N MET A 33 8.37 0.63 -10.65
CA MET A 33 9.41 0.83 -9.64
C MET A 33 9.22 -0.15 -8.48
N ALA A 34 8.00 -0.27 -7.93
CA ALA A 34 7.72 -1.18 -6.82
C ALA A 34 7.96 -2.65 -7.21
N LEU A 35 7.52 -3.08 -8.41
CA LEU A 35 7.80 -4.41 -8.92
C LEU A 35 9.30 -4.67 -9.06
N ALA A 36 10.02 -3.76 -9.73
CA ALA A 36 11.46 -3.93 -9.96
C ALA A 36 12.25 -4.03 -8.65
N THR A 37 11.89 -3.21 -7.65
CA THR A 37 12.52 -3.25 -6.32
C THR A 37 12.21 -4.57 -5.61
N ALA A 38 10.93 -5.00 -5.60
CA ALA A 38 10.55 -6.26 -4.98
C ALA A 38 11.27 -7.45 -5.61
N GLU A 39 11.31 -7.52 -6.94
CA GLU A 39 11.94 -8.60 -7.70
C GLU A 39 13.46 -8.64 -7.57
N PHE A 40 14.09 -7.47 -7.44
CA PHE A 40 15.52 -7.38 -7.12
C PHE A 40 15.84 -8.11 -5.81
N HIS A 41 15.11 -7.81 -4.74
CA HIS A 41 15.35 -8.43 -3.44
C HIS A 41 14.87 -9.88 -3.36
N LEU A 42 13.78 -10.24 -4.09
CA LEU A 42 13.29 -11.61 -4.16
C LEU A 42 14.18 -12.53 -5.01
N GLY A 43 14.97 -11.98 -5.93
CA GLY A 43 15.74 -12.75 -6.93
C GLY A 43 14.87 -13.51 -7.94
N ARG A 44 13.57 -13.17 -8.02
CA ARG A 44 12.59 -13.79 -8.92
C ARG A 44 11.40 -12.85 -9.19
N PRO A 45 10.61 -13.11 -10.24
CA PRO A 45 9.38 -12.37 -10.46
C PRO A 45 8.40 -12.46 -9.28
N VAL A 46 7.65 -11.37 -9.06
CA VAL A 46 6.53 -11.32 -8.11
C VAL A 46 5.42 -12.26 -8.59
N SER A 47 4.95 -13.16 -7.72
CA SER A 47 3.91 -14.15 -8.00
C SER A 47 2.56 -13.79 -7.40
N ASN A 48 2.54 -13.00 -6.34
CA ASN A 48 1.30 -12.60 -5.68
C ASN A 48 1.40 -11.23 -5.03
N VAL A 49 0.31 -10.47 -5.13
CA VAL A 49 0.22 -9.09 -4.65
C VAL A 49 -1.03 -8.90 -3.80
N LEU A 50 -0.86 -8.27 -2.64
CA LEU A 50 -1.94 -7.78 -1.79
C LEU A 50 -1.94 -6.25 -1.84
N ASP A 51 -3.08 -5.64 -2.19
CA ASP A 51 -3.23 -4.19 -2.25
C ASP A 51 -4.23 -3.72 -1.19
N VAL A 52 -3.72 -3.11 -0.12
CA VAL A 52 -4.48 -2.74 1.08
C VAL A 52 -4.93 -1.28 0.99
N GLY A 53 -6.24 -1.06 1.05
CA GLY A 53 -6.85 0.25 0.76
C GLY A 53 -6.76 0.57 -0.73
N CYS A 54 -6.99 -0.44 -1.56
CA CYS A 54 -6.77 -0.38 -3.00
C CYS A 54 -7.70 0.59 -3.76
N GLY A 55 -8.70 1.17 -3.09
CA GLY A 55 -9.72 1.99 -3.74
C GLY A 55 -10.43 1.21 -4.85
N GLU A 56 -10.41 1.75 -6.05
CA GLU A 56 -10.98 1.07 -7.23
C GLU A 56 -10.06 -0.03 -7.81
N GLY A 57 -8.92 -0.33 -7.18
CA GLY A 57 -7.95 -1.33 -7.65
C GLY A 57 -7.16 -0.89 -8.88
N ALA A 58 -6.73 0.36 -8.92
CA ALA A 58 -6.04 0.94 -10.08
C ALA A 58 -4.68 0.27 -10.38
N TRP A 59 -4.06 -0.39 -9.41
CA TRP A 59 -2.82 -1.16 -9.58
C TRP A 59 -3.04 -2.44 -10.38
N GLN A 60 -4.20 -3.10 -10.22
CA GLN A 60 -4.49 -4.42 -10.78
C GLN A 60 -4.28 -4.52 -12.29
N PRO A 61 -4.86 -3.65 -13.16
CA PRO A 61 -4.68 -3.79 -14.61
C PRO A 61 -3.24 -3.56 -15.06
N ILE A 62 -2.47 -2.73 -14.33
CA ILE A 62 -1.05 -2.49 -14.64
C ILE A 62 -0.22 -3.72 -14.24
N LEU A 63 -0.48 -4.27 -13.06
CA LEU A 63 0.16 -5.50 -12.58
C LEU A 63 -0.12 -6.67 -13.52
N ALA A 64 -1.36 -6.88 -13.93
CA ALA A 64 -1.75 -7.93 -14.87
C ALA A 64 -1.03 -7.80 -16.23
N ALA A 65 -0.82 -6.57 -16.71
CA ALA A 65 -0.07 -6.34 -17.94
C ALA A 65 1.43 -6.61 -17.81
N LEU A 66 2.02 -6.35 -16.63
CA LEU A 66 3.45 -6.50 -16.39
C LEU A 66 3.84 -7.91 -15.89
N ARG A 67 2.94 -8.56 -15.17
CA ARG A 67 3.10 -9.90 -14.58
C ARG A 67 1.79 -10.67 -14.72
N PRO A 68 1.50 -11.20 -15.92
CA PRO A 68 0.24 -11.89 -16.21
C PRO A 68 -0.04 -13.09 -15.31
N ASP A 69 1.03 -13.75 -14.84
CA ASP A 69 0.93 -14.95 -13.99
C ASP A 69 0.82 -14.61 -12.49
N ALA A 70 0.98 -13.34 -12.12
CA ALA A 70 0.85 -12.94 -10.73
C ALA A 70 -0.61 -12.83 -10.30
N SER A 71 -0.94 -13.40 -9.15
CA SER A 71 -2.24 -13.21 -8.52
C SER A 71 -2.32 -11.82 -7.85
N TYR A 72 -3.51 -11.23 -7.84
CA TYR A 72 -3.80 -9.97 -7.17
C TYR A 72 -5.02 -10.11 -6.29
N LEU A 73 -4.94 -9.55 -5.07
CA LEU A 73 -6.04 -9.38 -4.15
C LEU A 73 -6.05 -7.94 -3.63
N GLY A 74 -7.15 -7.22 -3.89
CA GLY A 74 -7.41 -5.92 -3.30
C GLY A 74 -8.24 -6.04 -2.01
N LEU A 75 -7.90 -5.24 -0.99
CA LEU A 75 -8.68 -5.08 0.23
C LEU A 75 -9.10 -3.61 0.36
N GLU A 76 -10.40 -3.37 0.52
CA GLU A 76 -10.93 -1.99 0.53
C GLU A 76 -12.11 -1.85 1.50
N SER A 77 -12.17 -0.72 2.20
CA SER A 77 -13.25 -0.41 3.15
C SER A 77 -14.47 0.25 2.50
N SER A 78 -14.32 0.78 1.28
CA SER A 78 -15.41 1.42 0.53
C SER A 78 -16.38 0.39 -0.03
N GLU A 79 -17.61 0.40 0.46
CA GLU A 79 -18.68 -0.46 -0.09
C GLU A 79 -18.94 -0.17 -1.58
N TYR A 80 -18.81 1.09 -2.00
CA TYR A 80 -18.95 1.46 -3.40
C TYR A 80 -17.89 0.79 -4.27
N ALA A 81 -16.60 0.90 -3.90
CA ALA A 81 -15.50 0.33 -4.67
C ALA A 81 -15.59 -1.20 -4.74
N VAL A 82 -15.85 -1.85 -3.61
CA VAL A 82 -16.03 -3.31 -3.54
C VAL A 82 -17.21 -3.78 -4.40
N ARG A 83 -18.37 -3.14 -4.29
CA ARG A 83 -19.55 -3.51 -5.08
C ARG A 83 -19.34 -3.29 -6.58
N ARG A 84 -18.62 -2.23 -6.97
CA ARG A 84 -18.45 -1.83 -8.36
C ARG A 84 -17.34 -2.62 -9.07
N TYR A 85 -16.23 -2.92 -8.38
CA TYR A 85 -15.01 -3.49 -8.96
C TYR A 85 -14.59 -4.82 -8.33
N GLY A 86 -15.29 -5.29 -7.30
CA GLY A 86 -14.90 -6.46 -6.52
C GLY A 86 -14.70 -7.71 -7.37
N VAL A 87 -15.64 -8.01 -8.28
CA VAL A 87 -15.55 -9.18 -9.16
C VAL A 87 -14.47 -8.99 -10.23
N GLU A 88 -14.49 -7.84 -10.92
CA GLU A 88 -13.59 -7.56 -12.04
C GLU A 88 -12.11 -7.49 -11.63
N ARG A 89 -11.85 -6.92 -10.44
CA ARG A 89 -10.48 -6.64 -9.95
C ARG A 89 -10.09 -7.40 -8.70
N ASN A 90 -10.87 -8.44 -8.34
CA ASN A 90 -10.66 -9.25 -7.14
C ASN A 90 -10.48 -8.40 -5.87
N ILE A 91 -11.44 -7.49 -5.59
CA ILE A 91 -11.42 -6.63 -4.39
C ILE A 91 -12.40 -7.19 -3.36
N ARG A 92 -11.97 -7.29 -2.10
CA ARG A 92 -12.78 -7.75 -0.97
C ARG A 92 -12.90 -6.67 0.10
N PRO A 93 -14.01 -6.66 0.85
CA PRO A 93 -14.20 -5.67 1.92
C PRO A 93 -13.30 -5.97 3.11
N LEU A 94 -12.48 -4.99 3.50
CA LEU A 94 -11.70 -5.05 4.75
C LEU A 94 -11.25 -3.65 5.17
N ARG A 95 -11.20 -3.41 6.48
CA ARG A 95 -10.55 -2.24 7.06
C ARG A 95 -9.11 -2.59 7.46
N PHE A 96 -8.19 -1.65 7.33
CA PHE A 96 -6.77 -1.85 7.65
C PHE A 96 -6.54 -2.49 9.02
N GLY A 97 -7.24 -2.01 10.06
CA GLY A 97 -7.11 -2.53 11.43
C GLY A 97 -7.53 -3.99 11.63
N GLN A 98 -8.17 -4.61 10.62
CA GLN A 98 -8.60 -6.01 10.65
C GLN A 98 -7.61 -6.97 9.96
N LEU A 99 -6.50 -6.46 9.43
CA LEU A 99 -5.50 -7.31 8.74
C LEU A 99 -4.98 -8.45 9.62
N GLY A 100 -4.86 -8.23 10.92
CA GLY A 100 -4.42 -9.27 11.87
C GLY A 100 -5.42 -10.41 12.07
N GLU A 101 -6.68 -10.23 11.65
CA GLU A 101 -7.74 -11.24 11.74
C GLU A 101 -7.74 -12.19 10.54
N LEU A 102 -7.09 -11.78 9.43
CA LEU A 102 -7.02 -12.57 8.22
C LEU A 102 -5.97 -13.67 8.32
N ARG A 103 -6.27 -14.79 7.69
CA ARG A 103 -5.33 -15.89 7.43
C ARG A 103 -5.40 -16.22 5.96
N PHE A 104 -4.23 -16.27 5.34
CA PHE A 104 -4.06 -16.69 3.95
C PHE A 104 -3.25 -17.99 3.91
N ASP A 105 -3.45 -18.78 2.86
CA ASP A 105 -2.70 -20.03 2.66
C ASP A 105 -1.23 -19.78 2.28
N HIS A 106 -0.90 -18.52 1.93
CA HIS A 106 0.44 -18.07 1.56
C HIS A 106 0.68 -16.63 2.01
N ARG A 107 1.94 -16.24 2.09
CA ARG A 107 2.34 -14.84 2.27
C ARG A 107 2.55 -14.18 0.91
N PHE A 108 2.45 -12.86 0.85
CA PHE A 108 2.54 -12.08 -0.37
C PHE A 108 3.95 -11.59 -0.66
N ASP A 109 4.38 -11.70 -1.92
CA ASP A 109 5.66 -11.20 -2.41
C ASP A 109 5.72 -9.67 -2.38
N LEU A 110 4.60 -9.02 -2.71
CA LEU A 110 4.44 -7.58 -2.66
C LEU A 110 3.13 -7.23 -1.95
N ILE A 111 3.24 -6.40 -0.91
CA ILE A 111 2.08 -5.76 -0.29
C ILE A 111 2.11 -4.27 -0.61
N VAL A 112 1.03 -3.77 -1.19
CA VAL A 112 0.85 -2.35 -1.49
C VAL A 112 -0.07 -1.73 -0.44
N CYS A 113 0.29 -0.54 0.08
CA CYS A 113 -0.58 0.29 0.91
C CYS A 113 -0.27 1.75 0.58
N ALA A 114 -0.90 2.26 -0.47
CA ALA A 114 -0.61 3.58 -1.02
C ALA A 114 -1.73 4.57 -0.72
N ASP A 115 -1.37 5.73 -0.16
CA ASP A 115 -2.31 6.82 0.12
C ASP A 115 -3.39 6.48 1.19
N VAL A 116 -3.09 5.62 2.16
CA VAL A 116 -4.06 5.11 3.15
C VAL A 116 -3.74 5.57 4.57
N LEU A 117 -2.52 5.31 5.05
CA LEU A 117 -2.22 5.35 6.48
C LEU A 117 -2.34 6.74 7.11
N HIS A 118 -2.18 7.79 6.35
CA HIS A 118 -2.31 9.16 6.86
C HIS A 118 -3.78 9.59 7.09
N TYR A 119 -4.76 8.77 6.68
CA TYR A 119 -6.17 8.96 7.05
C TYR A 119 -6.59 8.10 8.26
N LEU A 120 -5.78 7.13 8.67
CA LEU A 120 -6.11 6.21 9.77
C LEU A 120 -5.62 6.73 11.12
N ARG A 121 -6.35 6.44 12.18
CA ARG A 121 -5.90 6.71 13.56
C ARG A 121 -4.68 5.86 13.92
N GLY A 122 -3.78 6.37 14.78
CA GLY A 122 -2.57 5.65 15.20
C GLY A 122 -2.87 4.23 15.71
N ALA A 123 -3.84 4.11 16.61
CA ALA A 123 -4.27 2.82 17.15
C ALA A 123 -4.79 1.82 16.07
N GLU A 124 -5.31 2.32 14.96
CA GLU A 124 -5.73 1.47 13.84
C GLU A 124 -4.52 0.98 13.04
N ILE A 125 -3.52 1.86 12.84
CA ILE A 125 -2.25 1.50 12.19
C ILE A 125 -1.52 0.46 13.04
N GLU A 126 -1.37 0.71 14.34
CA GLU A 126 -0.70 -0.19 15.28
C GLU A 126 -1.36 -1.57 15.37
N ARG A 127 -2.69 -1.63 15.25
CA ARG A 127 -3.43 -2.90 15.23
C ARG A 127 -3.29 -3.66 13.90
N GLY A 128 -3.30 -2.97 12.76
CA GLY A 128 -3.27 -3.60 11.44
C GLY A 128 -1.88 -3.94 10.94
N LEU A 129 -0.86 -3.18 11.33
CA LEU A 129 0.51 -3.33 10.82
C LEU A 129 1.15 -4.69 11.12
N PRO A 130 0.99 -5.30 12.31
CA PRO A 130 1.44 -6.67 12.53
C PRO A 130 0.82 -7.69 11.58
N GLY A 131 -0.45 -7.51 11.22
CA GLY A 131 -1.13 -8.35 10.24
C GLY A 131 -0.58 -8.18 8.83
N LEU A 132 -0.22 -6.95 8.46
CA LEU A 132 0.47 -6.68 7.18
C LEU A 132 1.81 -7.42 7.15
N VAL A 133 2.63 -7.28 8.18
CA VAL A 133 3.96 -7.92 8.25
C VAL A 133 3.86 -9.45 8.31
N ALA A 134 2.91 -10.00 9.06
CA ALA A 134 2.71 -11.44 9.13
C ALA A 134 2.35 -12.08 7.78
N ASN A 135 1.70 -11.31 6.89
CA ASN A 135 1.35 -11.76 5.55
C ASN A 135 2.39 -11.39 4.47
N LEU A 136 3.50 -10.73 4.84
CA LEU A 136 4.55 -10.29 3.92
C LEU A 136 5.68 -11.32 3.82
N ALA A 137 5.91 -11.85 2.63
CA ALA A 137 7.07 -12.69 2.32
C ALA A 137 8.23 -11.87 1.73
N GLY A 138 7.90 -10.80 1.02
CA GLY A 138 8.85 -10.00 0.26
C GLY A 138 8.91 -8.54 0.73
N MET A 139 8.41 -7.64 -0.10
CA MET A 139 8.50 -6.19 0.08
C MET A 139 7.12 -5.55 0.25
N ALA A 140 7.01 -4.57 1.14
CA ALA A 140 5.86 -3.68 1.21
C ALA A 140 6.16 -2.34 0.53
N PHE A 141 5.26 -1.88 -0.35
CA PHE A 141 5.23 -0.51 -0.84
C PHE A 141 4.22 0.28 -0.01
N ILE A 142 4.71 1.14 0.89
CA ILE A 142 3.86 1.91 1.82
C ILE A 142 4.05 3.40 1.53
N GLU A 143 3.17 3.97 0.71
CA GLU A 143 3.18 5.40 0.43
C GLU A 143 2.34 6.14 1.46
N VAL A 144 2.99 7.03 2.19
CA VAL A 144 2.37 7.85 3.21
C VAL A 144 2.92 9.27 3.16
N TYR A 145 2.05 10.24 3.37
CA TYR A 145 2.42 11.64 3.52
C TYR A 145 2.45 12.04 5.00
N THR A 146 3.35 12.93 5.33
CA THR A 146 3.67 13.34 6.70
C THR A 146 3.39 14.82 6.94
N ALA A 147 3.52 15.28 8.16
CA ALA A 147 3.36 16.70 8.49
C ALA A 147 4.40 17.62 7.81
N GLN A 148 5.52 17.06 7.33
CA GLN A 148 6.61 17.77 6.65
C GLN A 148 6.41 17.89 5.13
N ASP A 149 5.47 17.13 4.57
CA ASP A 149 5.24 17.10 3.13
C ASP A 149 4.30 18.23 2.67
N ARG A 150 4.56 18.76 1.49
CA ARG A 150 3.62 19.64 0.79
C ARG A 150 2.64 18.80 -0.01
N ILE A 151 1.45 18.63 0.51
CA ILE A 151 0.44 17.75 -0.06
C ILE A 151 -0.48 18.55 -0.97
N GLN A 152 -0.75 17.98 -2.15
CA GLN A 152 -1.82 18.37 -3.05
C GLN A 152 -2.85 17.24 -3.09
N GLY A 153 -4.13 17.58 -3.09
CA GLY A 153 -5.19 16.58 -3.16
C GLY A 153 -6.13 16.62 -1.96
N ASP A 154 -6.57 15.47 -1.53
CA ASP A 154 -7.57 15.35 -0.48
C ASP A 154 -6.96 15.54 0.91
N LEU A 155 -7.31 16.64 1.56
CA LEU A 155 -6.88 16.95 2.93
C LEU A 155 -7.96 16.61 3.98
N GLU A 156 -9.15 16.20 3.55
CA GLU A 156 -10.21 15.83 4.48
C GLU A 156 -9.86 14.54 5.24
N GLY A 157 -9.83 14.63 6.55
CA GLY A 157 -9.43 13.51 7.41
C GLY A 157 -7.94 13.21 7.44
N PHE A 158 -7.09 14.05 6.78
CA PHE A 158 -5.64 13.89 6.84
C PHE A 158 -5.12 14.16 8.26
N LEU A 159 -4.45 13.17 8.83
CA LEU A 159 -3.87 13.22 10.17
C LEU A 159 -2.38 13.53 10.07
N LYS A 160 -2.02 14.79 10.36
CA LYS A 160 -0.64 15.28 10.30
C LYS A 160 0.23 14.61 11.37
N ARG A 161 0.99 13.60 10.98
CA ARG A 161 1.99 12.95 11.84
C ARG A 161 3.40 13.25 11.35
N PRO A 162 4.36 13.40 12.26
CA PRO A 162 5.76 13.64 11.88
C PRO A 162 6.36 12.39 11.22
N THR A 163 7.29 12.58 10.29
CA THR A 163 7.99 11.49 9.56
C THR A 163 8.61 10.47 10.53
N ARG A 164 9.20 10.95 11.64
CA ARG A 164 9.81 10.08 12.66
C ARG A 164 8.80 9.07 13.25
N TRP A 165 7.54 9.46 13.42
CA TRP A 165 6.52 8.56 13.96
C TRP A 165 6.30 7.35 13.04
N TYR A 166 6.15 7.58 11.72
CA TYR A 166 5.99 6.50 10.76
C TYR A 166 7.23 5.60 10.69
N ARG A 167 8.44 6.22 10.64
CA ARG A 167 9.70 5.45 10.62
C ARG A 167 9.83 4.54 11.84
N GLN A 168 9.58 5.06 13.03
CA GLN A 168 9.61 4.28 14.27
C GLN A 168 8.55 3.18 14.29
N THR A 169 7.33 3.49 13.87
CA THR A 169 6.22 2.54 13.83
C THR A 169 6.51 1.37 12.85
N PHE A 170 7.05 1.67 11.67
CA PHE A 170 7.38 0.66 10.67
C PHE A 170 8.58 -0.20 11.13
N ALA A 171 9.62 0.43 11.65
CA ALA A 171 10.78 -0.28 12.18
C ALA A 171 10.42 -1.18 13.36
N ALA A 172 9.57 -0.71 14.29
CA ALA A 172 9.08 -1.50 15.41
C ALA A 172 8.24 -2.73 14.96
N ALA A 173 7.61 -2.65 13.78
CA ALA A 173 6.90 -3.77 13.17
C ALA A 173 7.83 -4.73 12.40
N GLY A 174 9.13 -4.45 12.31
CA GLY A 174 10.12 -5.29 11.61
C GLY A 174 10.30 -4.95 10.12
N LEU A 175 9.79 -3.81 9.66
CA LEU A 175 9.96 -3.36 8.28
C LEU A 175 11.26 -2.55 8.13
N ALA A 176 12.13 -2.93 7.22
CA ALA A 176 13.37 -2.22 6.90
C ALA A 176 13.20 -1.35 5.66
N ALA A 177 13.39 -0.03 5.80
CA ALA A 177 13.26 0.90 4.69
C ALA A 177 14.41 0.71 3.68
N CYS A 178 14.11 0.53 2.39
CA CYS A 178 15.08 0.47 1.30
C CYS A 178 14.93 1.63 0.28
N GLY A 179 14.14 2.64 0.61
CA GLY A 179 13.97 3.86 -0.18
C GLY A 179 12.67 3.88 -0.99
N SER A 180 12.28 5.07 -1.46
CA SER A 180 11.13 5.26 -2.37
C SER A 180 9.82 4.60 -1.90
N HIS A 181 9.51 4.70 -0.61
CA HIS A 181 8.34 4.04 0.04
C HIS A 181 8.39 2.50 0.05
N CYS A 182 9.54 1.90 -0.26
CA CYS A 182 9.75 0.47 -0.24
C CYS A 182 10.34 0.02 1.12
N TYR A 183 9.79 -1.07 1.65
CA TYR A 183 10.17 -1.65 2.94
C TYR A 183 10.30 -3.15 2.81
N LEU A 184 11.47 -3.70 3.13
CA LEU A 184 11.67 -5.15 3.15
C LEU A 184 10.98 -5.75 4.36
N GLY A 185 10.35 -6.91 4.16
CA GLY A 185 9.88 -7.75 5.25
C GLY A 185 11.05 -8.35 6.04
N PRO A 186 10.78 -8.88 7.25
CA PRO A 186 11.84 -9.38 8.13
C PRO A 186 12.79 -10.39 7.48
N ASP A 187 12.25 -11.31 6.68
CA ASP A 187 13.04 -12.37 6.02
C ASP A 187 14.04 -11.78 5.01
N LEU A 188 13.57 -10.89 4.12
CA LEU A 188 14.45 -10.25 3.13
C LEU A 188 15.41 -9.24 3.77
N ALA A 189 14.99 -8.55 4.82
CA ALA A 189 15.84 -7.59 5.52
C ALA A 189 17.05 -8.26 6.20
N ALA A 190 16.90 -9.52 6.62
CA ALA A 190 17.99 -10.29 7.23
C ALA A 190 19.11 -10.63 6.23
N ASP A 191 18.77 -10.78 4.96
CA ASP A 191 19.70 -11.15 3.88
C ASP A 191 20.20 -9.94 3.07
N ALA A 192 19.59 -8.76 3.25
CA ALA A 192 19.94 -7.56 2.49
C ALA A 192 21.33 -7.02 2.88
N ALA A 193 22.05 -6.51 1.89
CA ALA A 193 23.33 -5.84 2.14
C ALA A 193 23.11 -4.52 2.93
N GLN A 194 24.13 -4.12 3.72
CA GLN A 194 24.04 -2.95 4.62
C GLN A 194 23.65 -1.64 3.91
N MET A 195 24.03 -1.49 2.64
CA MET A 195 23.73 -0.28 1.84
C MET A 195 22.36 -0.33 1.15
N GLU A 196 21.67 -1.47 1.18
CA GLU A 196 20.32 -1.64 0.61
C GLU A 196 19.21 -1.21 1.57
N CYS A 197 19.51 -1.18 2.86
CA CYS A 197 18.57 -0.76 3.89
C CYS A 197 19.03 0.53 4.58
N GLN A 198 18.09 1.40 4.86
CA GLN A 198 18.35 2.55 5.73
C GLN A 198 18.40 2.05 7.17
N GLY A 199 19.46 2.37 7.89
CA GLY A 199 19.57 2.09 9.30
C GLY A 199 18.42 2.71 10.12
N PRO A 200 18.20 2.24 11.35
CA PRO A 200 17.20 2.83 12.24
C PRO A 200 17.51 4.32 12.45
N ALA A 201 16.48 5.15 12.30
CA ALA A 201 16.57 6.61 12.48
C ALA A 201 16.62 6.98 13.96
#